data_f36aeff625fda55578b09604d47d4a32
#
_entry.id   f36aeff625fda55578b09604d47d4a32
#
_cell.length_a   1.000
_cell.length_b   1.000
_cell.length_c   1.000
_cell.angle_alpha   90.00
_cell.angle_beta   90.00
_cell.angle_gamma   90.00
#
_symmetry.space_group_name_H-M   'P 1'
#
loop_
_entity.id
_entity.type
_entity.pdbx_description
1 polymer ?
#
loop_
_entity_poly.entity_id
_entity_poly.type
_entity_poly.pdbx_seq_one_letter_code
_entity_poly.pdbx_strand_id
1 'polypeptide(L)'
;YDIPQLERGEPGIGYQVSIQDGTGRAKELLERKIQLPSTIQVGFWHFGFNWLDPVVGLGKTPEDQIRNKKLRQALAIAFDFEEYVSIFEDDRAQVNHSVVVPGLFGNNLSNPNPVIYDKMPDGKFKRKSIEVAKKLLTEAGYPDGRDLKTGQPLVLNYDTQGVGPGYKARL
;
A
#
# COMPACT_ATOMS: atom_id res chain seq x y z
N TYR A 1 18.39 8.97 -11.18
CA TYR A 1 18.73 9.57 -12.48
C TYR A 1 19.19 10.99 -12.31
N ASP A 2 20.11 11.42 -13.16
CA ASP A 2 20.81 12.69 -13.01
C ASP A 2 20.10 13.79 -13.84
N ILE A 3 19.43 14.72 -13.17
CA ILE A 3 18.77 15.86 -13.83
C ILE A 3 19.76 16.70 -14.66
N PRO A 4 20.99 16.96 -14.22
CA PRO A 4 22.00 17.62 -15.05
C PRO A 4 22.31 16.93 -16.38
N GLN A 5 22.21 15.60 -16.49
CA GLN A 5 22.38 14.92 -17.78
C GLN A 5 21.23 15.26 -18.74
N LEU A 6 19.99 15.32 -18.24
CA LEU A 6 18.83 15.74 -19.03
C LEU A 6 19.00 17.17 -19.54
N GLU A 7 19.52 18.07 -18.69
CA GLU A 7 19.77 19.47 -19.05
C GLU A 7 20.82 19.63 -20.16
N ARG A 8 21.83 18.76 -20.18
CA ARG A 8 22.81 18.70 -21.25
C ARG A 8 22.29 18.09 -22.55
N GLY A 9 21.05 17.54 -22.54
CA GLY A 9 20.47 16.89 -23.71
C GLY A 9 21.09 15.54 -24.04
N GLU A 10 21.69 14.85 -23.07
CA GLU A 10 22.30 13.54 -23.27
C GLU A 10 21.24 12.48 -23.52
N PRO A 11 21.35 11.66 -24.57
CA PRO A 11 20.33 10.69 -24.92
C PRO A 11 20.38 9.43 -24.05
N GLY A 12 19.25 8.78 -23.91
CA GLY A 12 19.18 7.36 -23.60
C GLY A 12 18.97 6.96 -22.16
N ILE A 13 18.63 7.87 -21.26
CA ILE A 13 18.36 7.54 -19.85
C ILE A 13 16.93 7.93 -19.48
N GLY A 14 16.19 7.00 -18.89
CA GLY A 14 14.88 7.30 -18.33
C GLY A 14 15.02 8.15 -17.06
N TYR A 15 14.29 9.24 -16.97
CA TYR A 15 14.28 10.12 -15.80
C TYR A 15 13.01 9.90 -14.98
N GLN A 16 13.19 9.92 -13.68
CA GLN A 16 12.07 10.03 -12.75
C GLN A 16 12.11 11.45 -12.16
N VAL A 17 11.14 12.24 -12.55
CA VAL A 17 10.96 13.61 -12.03
C VAL A 17 9.58 13.67 -11.39
N SER A 18 9.51 14.12 -10.15
CA SER A 18 8.23 14.47 -9.56
C SER A 18 7.67 15.69 -10.26
N ILE A 19 6.43 15.58 -10.75
CA ILE A 19 5.70 16.67 -11.42
C ILE A 19 4.39 17.00 -10.73
N GLN A 20 4.19 16.50 -9.53
CA GLN A 20 2.93 16.58 -8.80
C GLN A 20 2.39 18.00 -8.66
N ASP A 21 3.24 18.91 -8.31
CA ASP A 21 2.86 20.29 -8.05
C ASP A 21 3.06 21.24 -9.24
N GLY A 22 3.68 20.75 -10.30
CA GLY A 22 4.03 21.58 -11.46
C GLY A 22 4.95 22.74 -11.15
N THR A 23 5.68 22.67 -10.04
CA THR A 23 6.58 23.72 -9.56
C THR A 23 8.04 23.31 -9.65
N GLY A 24 8.95 24.23 -9.31
CA GLY A 24 10.37 23.96 -9.23
C GLY A 24 10.96 23.41 -10.54
N ARG A 25 11.84 22.41 -10.40
CA ARG A 25 12.58 21.82 -11.52
C ARG A 25 11.69 21.12 -12.54
N ALA A 26 10.62 20.48 -12.07
CA ALA A 26 9.66 19.81 -12.95
C ALA A 26 8.96 20.82 -13.86
N LYS A 27 8.55 21.96 -13.33
CA LYS A 27 7.97 23.05 -14.10
C LYS A 27 8.90 23.57 -15.19
N GLU A 28 10.16 23.83 -14.83
CA GLU A 28 11.19 24.28 -15.77
C GLU A 28 11.40 23.28 -16.92
N LEU A 29 11.46 21.99 -16.64
CA LEU A 29 11.60 20.95 -17.66
C LEU A 29 10.39 20.91 -18.61
N LEU A 30 9.18 21.05 -18.07
CA LEU A 30 7.97 21.09 -18.88
C LEU A 30 7.90 22.37 -19.74
N GLU A 31 8.28 23.51 -19.23
CA GLU A 31 8.38 24.77 -19.99
C GLU A 31 9.37 24.65 -21.16
N ARG A 32 10.44 23.88 -20.98
CA ARG A 32 11.39 23.55 -22.04
C ARG A 32 10.88 22.49 -23.01
N LYS A 33 9.59 22.10 -22.93
CA LYS A 33 8.94 21.07 -23.76
C LYS A 33 9.56 19.69 -23.67
N ILE A 34 10.19 19.37 -22.54
CA ILE A 34 10.66 18.01 -22.26
C ILE A 34 9.45 17.15 -21.91
N GLN A 35 9.24 16.10 -22.68
CA GLN A 35 8.16 15.16 -22.45
C GLN A 35 8.58 14.11 -21.41
N LEU A 36 7.70 13.87 -20.43
CA LEU A 36 7.87 12.88 -19.38
C LEU A 36 6.80 11.78 -19.55
N PRO A 37 6.93 10.90 -20.54
CA PRO A 37 5.93 9.87 -20.75
C PRO A 37 5.93 8.89 -19.58
N SER A 38 4.73 8.53 -19.12
CA SER A 38 4.54 7.51 -18.10
C SER A 38 3.81 6.30 -18.68
N THR A 39 4.11 5.14 -18.17
CA THR A 39 3.43 3.88 -18.52
C THR A 39 3.23 3.06 -17.26
N ILE A 40 2.13 2.30 -17.23
CA ILE A 40 1.89 1.36 -16.13
C ILE A 40 2.81 0.15 -16.33
N GLN A 41 3.69 -0.07 -15.37
CA GLN A 41 4.50 -1.28 -15.31
C GLN A 41 3.65 -2.43 -14.78
N VAL A 42 3.67 -3.56 -15.48
CA VAL A 42 2.99 -4.77 -15.04
C VAL A 42 3.81 -5.44 -13.93
N GLY A 43 3.44 -5.12 -12.70
CA GLY A 43 4.07 -5.65 -11.50
C GLY A 43 3.39 -5.06 -10.27
N PHE A 44 3.51 -5.71 -9.12
CA PHE A 44 2.97 -5.17 -7.88
C PHE A 44 3.80 -5.57 -6.67
N TRP A 45 3.76 -4.71 -5.68
CA TRP A 45 4.25 -4.98 -4.34
C TRP A 45 3.07 -5.28 -3.43
N HIS A 46 3.25 -6.19 -2.48
CA HIS A 46 2.21 -6.58 -1.55
C HIS A 46 2.79 -7.01 -0.22
N PHE A 47 1.99 -6.91 0.82
CA PHE A 47 2.25 -7.60 2.07
C PHE A 47 1.60 -8.98 2.02
N GLY A 48 2.41 -10.02 2.18
CA GLY A 48 1.94 -11.39 2.27
C GLY A 48 1.83 -11.83 3.73
N PHE A 49 0.76 -12.57 4.05
CA PHE A 49 0.64 -13.24 5.35
C PHE A 49 1.12 -14.67 5.24
N ASN A 50 1.99 -15.09 6.16
CA ASN A 50 2.36 -16.49 6.27
C ASN A 50 1.15 -17.30 6.76
N TRP A 51 0.60 -18.16 5.90
CA TRP A 51 -0.58 -18.98 6.24
C TRP A 51 -0.32 -20.00 7.34
N LEU A 52 0.92 -20.35 7.62
CA LEU A 52 1.32 -21.29 8.69
C LEU A 52 1.51 -20.58 10.04
N ASP A 53 1.57 -19.26 10.06
CA ASP A 53 1.71 -18.50 11.30
C ASP A 53 0.45 -18.66 12.18
N PRO A 54 0.60 -18.94 13.49
CA PRO A 54 -0.55 -19.17 14.36
C PRO A 54 -1.40 -17.92 14.63
N VAL A 55 -0.82 -16.72 14.45
CA VAL A 55 -1.47 -15.44 14.77
C VAL A 55 -2.14 -14.84 13.53
N VAL A 56 -1.41 -14.73 12.42
CA VAL A 56 -1.91 -14.11 11.18
C VAL A 56 -2.28 -15.12 10.11
N GLY A 57 -1.91 -16.39 10.26
CA GLY A 57 -2.14 -17.43 9.26
C GLY A 57 -3.59 -17.92 9.20
N LEU A 58 -3.78 -19.09 8.58
CA LEU A 58 -5.12 -19.65 8.39
C LEU A 58 -5.82 -19.97 9.71
N GLY A 59 -5.07 -20.47 10.71
CA GLY A 59 -5.63 -20.98 11.96
C GLY A 59 -6.00 -22.46 11.89
N LYS A 60 -5.89 -23.15 13.01
CA LYS A 60 -6.13 -24.62 13.11
C LYS A 60 -7.58 -24.96 13.37
N THR A 61 -8.30 -24.11 14.08
CA THR A 61 -9.72 -24.30 14.42
C THR A 61 -10.59 -23.27 13.69
N PRO A 62 -11.91 -23.50 13.53
CA PRO A 62 -12.82 -22.50 12.96
C PRO A 62 -12.76 -21.16 13.70
N GLU A 63 -12.63 -21.18 15.02
CA GLU A 63 -12.52 -20.00 15.86
C GLU A 63 -11.22 -19.24 15.57
N ASP A 64 -10.08 -19.95 15.45
CA ASP A 64 -8.82 -19.34 15.07
C ASP A 64 -8.89 -18.73 13.67
N GLN A 65 -9.55 -19.40 12.73
CA GLN A 65 -9.71 -18.91 11.35
C GLN A 65 -10.47 -17.58 11.32
N ILE A 66 -11.56 -17.48 12.09
CA ILE A 66 -12.34 -16.25 12.20
C ILE A 66 -11.53 -15.15 12.86
N ARG A 67 -10.87 -15.45 13.98
CA ARG A 67 -10.01 -14.51 14.71
C ARG A 67 -8.89 -13.97 13.82
N ASN A 68 -8.11 -14.85 13.21
CA ASN A 68 -6.97 -14.48 12.38
C ASN A 68 -7.40 -13.71 11.12
N LYS A 69 -8.57 -14.05 10.54
CA LYS A 69 -9.16 -13.28 9.44
C LYS A 69 -9.46 -11.84 9.86
N LYS A 70 -10.08 -11.65 11.03
CA LYS A 70 -10.35 -10.29 11.56
C LYS A 70 -9.08 -9.51 11.79
N LEU A 71 -8.04 -10.15 12.32
CA LEU A 71 -6.73 -9.52 12.51
C LEU A 71 -6.14 -9.05 11.17
N ARG A 72 -6.13 -9.91 10.14
CA ARG A 72 -5.66 -9.51 8.80
C ARG A 72 -6.48 -8.38 8.20
N GLN A 73 -7.79 -8.37 8.40
CA GLN A 73 -8.66 -7.28 7.95
C GLN A 73 -8.36 -5.97 8.70
N ALA A 74 -8.12 -6.04 10.01
CA ALA A 74 -7.72 -4.88 10.81
C ALA A 74 -6.40 -4.28 10.29
N LEU A 75 -5.41 -5.12 10.03
CA LEU A 75 -4.12 -4.70 9.48
C LEU A 75 -4.25 -4.08 8.09
N ALA A 76 -5.08 -4.68 7.22
CA ALA A 76 -5.32 -4.15 5.87
C ALA A 76 -6.01 -2.78 5.88
N ILE A 77 -6.88 -2.50 6.85
CA ILE A 77 -7.51 -1.19 7.02
C ILE A 77 -6.52 -0.20 7.64
N ALA A 78 -5.73 -0.63 8.62
CA ALA A 78 -4.82 0.24 9.35
C ALA A 78 -3.66 0.74 8.48
N PHE A 79 -3.20 -0.06 7.51
CA PHE A 79 -2.14 0.36 6.62
C PHE A 79 -2.70 1.20 5.46
N ASP A 80 -2.35 2.48 5.44
CA ASP A 80 -2.77 3.41 4.40
C ASP A 80 -1.84 3.35 3.19
N PHE A 81 -2.24 2.55 2.19
CA PHE A 81 -1.47 2.41 0.96
C PHE A 81 -1.47 3.66 0.09
N GLU A 82 -2.53 4.48 0.14
CA GLU A 82 -2.59 5.74 -0.57
C GLU A 82 -1.58 6.73 0.01
N GLU A 83 -1.53 6.86 1.33
CA GLU A 83 -0.53 7.68 2.00
C GLU A 83 0.89 7.14 1.75
N TYR A 84 1.07 5.82 1.82
CA TYR A 84 2.35 5.20 1.49
C TYR A 84 2.83 5.53 0.08
N VAL A 85 1.96 5.43 -0.91
CA VAL A 85 2.26 5.76 -2.31
C VAL A 85 2.62 7.24 -2.45
N SER A 86 1.89 8.12 -1.78
CA SER A 86 2.18 9.56 -1.79
C SER A 86 3.55 9.89 -1.20
N ILE A 87 3.90 9.28 -0.06
CA ILE A 87 5.15 9.58 0.65
C ILE A 87 6.37 8.95 -0.03
N PHE A 88 6.27 7.66 -0.41
CA PHE A 88 7.43 6.88 -0.82
C PHE A 88 7.56 6.67 -2.33
N GLU A 89 6.46 6.81 -3.06
CA GLU A 89 6.45 6.60 -4.52
C GLU A 89 6.11 7.89 -5.28
N ASP A 90 5.93 9.00 -4.57
CA ASP A 90 5.69 10.32 -5.15
C ASP A 90 4.48 10.30 -6.11
N ASP A 91 3.40 9.62 -5.71
CA ASP A 91 2.17 9.31 -6.47
C ASP A 91 2.41 8.65 -7.85
N ARG A 92 3.59 8.06 -8.06
CA ARG A 92 3.92 7.35 -9.32
C ARG A 92 3.50 5.90 -9.32
N ALA A 93 3.01 5.38 -8.22
CA ALA A 93 2.41 4.05 -8.12
C ALA A 93 0.89 4.17 -8.01
N GLN A 94 0.21 3.08 -8.29
CA GLN A 94 -1.25 2.97 -8.16
C GLN A 94 -1.60 1.88 -7.16
N VAL A 95 -2.47 2.20 -6.20
CA VAL A 95 -2.97 1.18 -5.26
C VAL A 95 -3.78 0.14 -6.02
N ASN A 96 -3.43 -1.12 -5.85
CA ASN A 96 -4.13 -2.23 -6.47
C ASN A 96 -5.10 -2.88 -5.49
N HIS A 97 -6.32 -3.14 -5.93
CA HIS A 97 -7.41 -3.69 -5.12
C HIS A 97 -7.73 -5.16 -5.42
N SER A 98 -7.00 -5.77 -6.35
CA SER A 98 -7.24 -7.15 -6.77
C SER A 98 -5.92 -7.89 -7.04
N VAL A 99 -6.01 -9.20 -7.26
CA VAL A 99 -4.86 -10.01 -7.69
C VAL A 99 -4.45 -9.74 -9.14
N VAL A 100 -5.33 -9.12 -9.92
CA VAL A 100 -5.03 -8.68 -11.28
C VAL A 100 -4.55 -7.24 -11.22
N VAL A 101 -3.35 -6.98 -11.71
CA VAL A 101 -2.76 -5.64 -11.65
C VAL A 101 -3.39 -4.69 -12.67
N PRO A 102 -3.37 -3.37 -12.40
CA PRO A 102 -3.80 -2.36 -13.37
C PRO A 102 -3.09 -2.53 -14.72
N GLY A 103 -3.83 -2.30 -15.80
CA GLY A 103 -3.32 -2.47 -17.17
C GLY A 103 -3.48 -3.88 -17.75
N LEU A 104 -3.85 -4.88 -16.95
CA LEU A 104 -4.17 -6.22 -17.44
C LEU A 104 -5.68 -6.43 -17.59
N PHE A 105 -6.04 -7.29 -18.55
CA PHE A 105 -7.42 -7.74 -18.73
C PHE A 105 -7.94 -8.40 -17.45
N GLY A 106 -9.14 -8.01 -17.01
CA GLY A 106 -9.76 -8.50 -15.78
C GLY A 106 -9.49 -7.64 -14.54
N ASN A 107 -8.62 -6.63 -14.60
CA ASN A 107 -8.55 -5.63 -13.53
C ASN A 107 -9.79 -4.74 -13.56
N ASN A 108 -10.38 -4.48 -12.40
CA ASN A 108 -11.51 -3.58 -12.25
C ASN A 108 -11.20 -2.52 -11.18
N LEU A 109 -10.66 -1.40 -11.60
CA LEU A 109 -10.36 -0.25 -10.75
C LEU A 109 -11.61 0.41 -10.15
N SER A 110 -12.78 0.20 -10.79
CA SER A 110 -14.05 0.76 -10.32
C SER A 110 -14.67 0.00 -9.16
N ASN A 111 -14.06 -1.09 -8.70
CA ASN A 111 -14.55 -1.90 -7.61
C ASN A 111 -13.44 -2.16 -6.58
N PRO A 112 -13.11 -1.17 -5.74
CA PRO A 112 -12.07 -1.30 -4.75
C PRO A 112 -12.43 -2.36 -3.70
N ASN A 113 -11.41 -2.85 -2.98
CA ASN A 113 -11.53 -3.92 -2.00
C ASN A 113 -12.56 -3.56 -0.90
N PRO A 114 -13.67 -4.30 -0.77
CA PRO A 114 -14.74 -3.99 0.21
C PRO A 114 -14.31 -4.19 1.67
N VAL A 115 -13.17 -4.85 1.92
CA VAL A 115 -12.59 -4.91 3.26
C VAL A 115 -12.10 -3.54 3.69
N ILE A 116 -11.54 -2.76 2.77
CA ILE A 116 -10.88 -1.48 3.03
C ILE A 116 -11.82 -0.30 2.77
N TYR A 117 -12.72 -0.41 1.78
CA TYR A 117 -13.57 0.69 1.35
C TYR A 117 -15.05 0.39 1.54
N ASP A 118 -15.81 1.42 1.84
CA ASP A 118 -17.27 1.45 1.82
C ASP A 118 -17.77 2.16 0.56
N LYS A 119 -18.81 1.60 -0.07
CA LYS A 119 -19.51 2.28 -1.16
C LYS A 119 -20.51 3.27 -0.58
N MET A 120 -20.37 4.52 -0.94
CA MET A 120 -21.24 5.59 -0.48
C MET A 120 -22.52 5.68 -1.36
N PRO A 121 -23.59 6.33 -0.87
CA PRO A 121 -24.85 6.48 -1.63
C PRO A 121 -24.68 7.23 -2.96
N ASP A 122 -23.69 8.10 -3.08
CA ASP A 122 -23.35 8.82 -4.31
C ASP A 122 -22.53 7.97 -5.31
N GLY A 123 -22.32 6.69 -5.00
CA GLY A 123 -21.55 5.75 -5.81
C GLY A 123 -20.03 5.81 -5.64
N LYS A 124 -19.54 6.80 -4.88
CA LYS A 124 -18.11 6.91 -4.56
C LYS A 124 -17.69 5.89 -3.51
N PHE A 125 -16.40 5.67 -3.39
CA PHE A 125 -15.84 4.82 -2.37
C PHE A 125 -15.09 5.66 -1.34
N LYS A 126 -15.24 5.28 -0.07
CA LYS A 126 -14.56 5.93 1.05
C LYS A 126 -13.79 4.86 1.83
N ARG A 127 -12.52 5.14 2.11
CA ARG A 127 -11.70 4.30 2.98
C ARG A 127 -12.32 4.23 4.37
N LYS A 128 -12.36 3.04 4.96
CA LYS A 128 -12.81 2.82 6.33
C LYS A 128 -11.87 3.52 7.30
N SER A 129 -12.44 4.01 8.39
CA SER A 129 -11.66 4.71 9.43
C SER A 129 -10.81 3.72 10.25
N ILE A 130 -9.79 4.25 10.89
CA ILE A 130 -8.94 3.49 11.82
C ILE A 130 -9.75 2.87 12.97
N GLU A 131 -10.88 3.47 13.33
CA GLU A 131 -11.76 2.94 14.40
C GLU A 131 -12.39 1.59 13.99
N VAL A 132 -12.64 1.37 12.70
CA VAL A 132 -13.09 0.07 12.19
C VAL A 132 -11.96 -0.97 12.35
N ALA A 133 -10.72 -0.61 12.08
CA ALA A 133 -9.57 -1.47 12.30
C ALA A 133 -9.40 -1.81 13.79
N LYS A 134 -9.49 -0.84 14.69
CA LYS A 134 -9.43 -1.06 16.15
C LYS A 134 -10.54 -1.99 16.65
N LYS A 135 -11.76 -1.82 16.13
CA LYS A 135 -12.87 -2.72 16.45
C LYS A 135 -12.57 -4.15 16.02
N LEU A 136 -12.10 -4.35 14.79
CA LEU A 136 -11.72 -5.67 14.28
C LEU A 136 -10.57 -6.28 15.07
N LEU A 137 -9.60 -5.47 15.50
CA LEU A 137 -8.49 -5.89 16.35
C LEU A 137 -8.99 -6.39 17.70
N THR A 138 -9.92 -5.67 18.33
CA THR A 138 -10.59 -6.08 19.58
C THR A 138 -11.35 -7.38 19.38
N GLU A 139 -12.14 -7.50 18.31
CA GLU A 139 -12.89 -8.71 17.97
C GLU A 139 -11.98 -9.91 17.61
N ALA A 140 -10.75 -9.64 17.18
CA ALA A 140 -9.70 -10.63 17.01
C ALA A 140 -9.01 -11.03 18.32
N GLY A 141 -9.45 -10.50 19.46
CA GLY A 141 -8.91 -10.82 20.78
C GLY A 141 -7.66 -10.04 21.16
N TYR A 142 -7.40 -8.90 20.50
CA TYR A 142 -6.24 -8.04 20.76
C TYR A 142 -6.67 -6.58 21.06
N PRO A 143 -7.52 -6.33 22.07
CA PRO A 143 -7.84 -4.96 22.44
C PRO A 143 -6.57 -4.18 22.78
N ASP A 144 -6.46 -2.97 22.25
CA ASP A 144 -5.29 -2.09 22.42
C ASP A 144 -3.94 -2.76 22.10
N GLY A 145 -3.96 -3.73 21.15
CA GLY A 145 -2.77 -4.46 20.74
C GLY A 145 -2.25 -5.46 21.78
N ARG A 146 -3.10 -5.93 22.68
CA ARG A 146 -2.75 -6.94 23.68
C ARG A 146 -3.66 -8.15 23.60
N ASP A 147 -3.06 -9.33 23.73
CA ASP A 147 -3.82 -10.59 23.79
C ASP A 147 -4.74 -10.58 25.02
N LEU A 148 -6.04 -10.74 24.78
CA LEU A 148 -7.07 -10.67 25.82
C LEU A 148 -6.91 -11.74 26.91
N LYS A 149 -6.33 -12.90 26.59
CA LYS A 149 -6.19 -14.02 27.53
C LYS A 149 -4.93 -13.91 28.37
N THR A 150 -3.83 -13.44 27.76
CA THR A 150 -2.52 -13.40 28.43
C THR A 150 -2.07 -12.02 28.86
N GLY A 151 -2.68 -10.95 28.33
CA GLY A 151 -2.26 -9.56 28.52
C GLY A 151 -0.96 -9.18 27.82
N GLN A 152 -0.34 -10.12 27.13
CA GLN A 152 0.92 -9.88 26.42
C GLN A 152 0.70 -9.01 25.18
N PRO A 153 1.66 -8.15 24.80
CA PRO A 153 1.58 -7.41 23.55
C PRO A 153 1.44 -8.33 22.34
N LEU A 154 0.61 -7.93 21.37
CA LEU A 154 0.60 -8.55 20.04
C LEU A 154 1.93 -8.26 19.35
N VAL A 155 2.66 -9.31 19.01
CA VAL A 155 3.90 -9.21 18.26
C VAL A 155 3.68 -9.78 16.86
N LEU A 156 3.97 -8.98 15.86
CA LEU A 156 3.94 -9.37 14.45
C LEU A 156 5.36 -9.29 13.90
N ASN A 157 5.82 -10.38 13.30
CA ASN A 157 7.11 -10.40 12.63
C ASN A 157 6.92 -9.94 11.18
N TYR A 158 7.73 -9.00 10.75
CA TYR A 158 7.75 -8.49 9.39
C TYR A 158 9.10 -8.77 8.74
N ASP A 159 9.08 -9.62 7.70
CA ASP A 159 10.26 -9.96 6.93
C ASP A 159 10.31 -9.09 5.67
N THR A 160 11.44 -8.44 5.42
CA THR A 160 11.68 -7.64 4.24
C THR A 160 13.00 -8.01 3.57
N GLN A 161 13.06 -7.88 2.25
CA GLN A 161 14.27 -8.20 1.49
C GLN A 161 15.34 -7.10 1.58
N GLY A 162 14.98 -5.91 2.04
CA GLY A 162 15.85 -4.75 1.98
C GLY A 162 16.70 -4.57 3.23
N VAL A 163 17.96 -4.19 3.04
CA VAL A 163 18.93 -3.93 4.11
C VAL A 163 19.46 -2.50 4.12
N GLY A 164 19.08 -1.65 3.19
CA GLY A 164 19.56 -0.27 3.05
C GLY A 164 18.74 0.77 3.83
N PRO A 165 19.26 2.02 3.94
CA PRO A 165 18.56 3.11 4.64
C PRO A 165 17.14 3.37 4.11
N GLY A 166 16.93 3.28 2.79
CA GLY A 166 15.62 3.48 2.16
C GLY A 166 14.58 2.44 2.59
N TYR A 167 14.98 1.21 2.88
CA TYR A 167 14.08 0.21 3.43
C TYR A 167 13.74 0.48 4.89
N LYS A 168 14.72 0.95 5.68
CA LYS A 168 14.46 1.33 7.08
C LYS A 168 13.50 2.50 7.21
N ALA A 169 13.51 3.42 6.27
CA ALA A 169 12.57 4.55 6.26
C ALA A 169 11.12 4.13 5.93
N ARG A 170 10.92 2.96 5.32
CA ARG A 170 9.61 2.42 4.94
C ARG A 170 9.01 1.48 5.99
N LEU A 171 9.73 1.19 7.06
CA LEU A 171 9.31 0.37 8.21
C LEU A 171 8.85 1.25 9.36
#